data_f3d3692297eeac9061c8e63e758bf0cf
#
_entry.id   f3d3692297eeac9061c8e63e758bf0cf
#
_cell.length_a   1.000
_cell.length_b   1.000
_cell.length_c   1.000
_cell.angle_alpha   90.00
_cell.angle_beta   90.00
_cell.angle_gamma   90.00
#
_symmetry.space_group_name_H-M   'P 1'
#
loop_
_entity.id
_entity.type
_entity.pdbx_description
1 polymer ?
#
loop_
_entity_poly.entity_id
_entity_poly.type
_entity_poly.pdbx_seq_one_letter_code
_entity_poly.pdbx_strand_id
1 'polypeptide(L)'
;MKISKRAINVAVLTAVALMFVMVFGYTFRMFSEIKAMDLSGLDSDKMGIAATDITEDSSKAEPGEADAVAKVETVMLNSVDARDMTASIRADYDNNRMVLLILSDGTEAAAKADDPAEWNKVIELGDTCSAEGEQILSRSGLEGWSFDVEILNDTYPQNALLTFADGECTYNARIAE
;
A
#
# COMPACT_ATOMS: atom_id res chain seq x y z
N MET A 1 -6.16 56.54 10.76
CA MET A 1 -7.24 55.82 10.06
C MET A 1 -7.60 54.57 10.85
N LYS A 2 -8.78 54.52 11.54
CA LYS A 2 -9.17 53.34 12.34
C LYS A 2 -9.88 52.37 11.44
N ILE A 3 -9.24 51.25 11.11
CA ILE A 3 -9.86 50.14 10.35
C ILE A 3 -10.93 49.51 11.24
N SER A 4 -12.17 49.47 10.73
CA SER A 4 -13.30 48.89 11.45
C SER A 4 -13.10 47.38 11.65
N LYS A 5 -13.42 46.86 12.86
CA LYS A 5 -13.36 45.38 13.15
C LYS A 5 -14.17 44.56 12.14
N ARG A 6 -15.25 45.13 11.58
CA ARG A 6 -16.04 44.49 10.52
C ARG A 6 -15.25 44.31 9.22
N ALA A 7 -14.44 45.27 8.84
CA ALA A 7 -13.60 45.20 7.63
C ALA A 7 -12.51 44.13 7.76
N ILE A 8 -11.94 43.98 8.97
CA ILE A 8 -10.94 42.91 9.24
C ILE A 8 -11.60 41.53 9.13
N ASN A 9 -12.76 41.34 9.74
CA ASN A 9 -13.47 40.06 9.69
C ASN A 9 -13.88 39.67 8.26
N VAL A 10 -14.32 40.62 7.44
CA VAL A 10 -14.67 40.35 6.04
C VAL A 10 -13.41 39.97 5.24
N ALA A 11 -12.29 40.68 5.44
CA ALA A 11 -11.04 40.37 4.76
C ALA A 11 -10.51 38.96 5.13
N VAL A 12 -10.58 38.57 6.41
CA VAL A 12 -10.16 37.25 6.87
C VAL A 12 -11.07 36.16 6.28
N LEU A 13 -12.39 36.36 6.28
CA LEU A 13 -13.33 35.40 5.69
C LEU A 13 -13.12 35.23 4.19
N THR A 14 -12.84 36.32 3.48
CA THR A 14 -12.55 36.29 2.04
C THR A 14 -11.21 35.56 1.76
N ALA A 15 -10.18 35.78 2.58
CA ALA A 15 -8.89 35.11 2.44
C ALA A 15 -9.02 33.59 2.70
N VAL A 16 -9.78 33.17 3.71
CA VAL A 16 -10.06 31.76 4.00
C VAL A 16 -10.86 31.11 2.87
N ALA A 17 -11.88 31.79 2.34
CA ALA A 17 -12.67 31.28 1.22
C ALA A 17 -11.81 31.11 -0.05
N LEU A 18 -10.90 32.06 -0.34
CA LEU A 18 -9.96 31.97 -1.46
C LEU A 18 -8.96 30.81 -1.28
N MET A 19 -8.46 30.57 -0.05
CA MET A 19 -7.63 29.40 0.24
C MET A 19 -8.38 28.09 -0.01
N PHE A 20 -9.64 27.99 0.43
CA PHE A 20 -10.46 26.80 0.17
C PHE A 20 -10.67 26.58 -1.34
N VAL A 21 -10.96 27.61 -2.10
CA VAL A 21 -11.13 27.52 -3.57
C VAL A 21 -9.82 27.10 -4.25
N MET A 22 -8.66 27.62 -3.81
CA MET A 22 -7.37 27.20 -4.34
C MET A 22 -7.03 25.74 -4.00
N VAL A 23 -7.22 25.32 -2.75
CA VAL A 23 -6.94 23.94 -2.34
C VAL A 23 -7.89 22.96 -3.04
N PHE A 24 -9.20 23.26 -3.10
CA PHE A 24 -10.16 22.42 -3.83
C PHE A 24 -9.93 22.44 -5.34
N GLY A 25 -9.57 23.59 -5.93
CA GLY A 25 -9.25 23.69 -7.34
C GLY A 25 -7.99 22.90 -7.70
N TYR A 26 -6.97 22.90 -6.81
CA TYR A 26 -5.74 22.15 -7.00
C TYR A 26 -5.96 20.63 -6.88
N THR A 27 -6.71 20.20 -5.86
CA THR A 27 -7.07 18.78 -5.69
C THR A 27 -7.96 18.30 -6.83
N PHE A 28 -8.93 19.09 -7.29
CA PHE A 28 -9.79 18.72 -8.42
C PHE A 28 -9.00 18.65 -9.74
N ARG A 29 -8.03 19.54 -9.93
CA ARG A 29 -7.12 19.52 -11.09
C ARG A 29 -6.21 18.30 -11.07
N MET A 30 -5.62 17.95 -9.91
CA MET A 30 -4.86 16.70 -9.78
C MET A 30 -5.72 15.46 -10.08
N PHE A 31 -6.97 15.41 -9.59
CA PHE A 31 -7.89 14.33 -9.92
C PHE A 31 -8.29 14.28 -11.41
N SER A 32 -8.39 15.43 -12.08
CA SER A 32 -8.68 15.48 -13.52
C SER A 32 -7.48 15.15 -14.40
N GLU A 33 -6.25 15.48 -13.95
CA GLU A 33 -5.00 15.09 -14.61
C GLU A 33 -4.73 13.60 -14.47
N ILE A 34 -5.06 12.98 -13.32
CA ILE A 34 -5.03 11.51 -13.12
C ILE A 34 -6.03 10.81 -14.06
N LYS A 35 -7.21 11.39 -14.30
CA LYS A 35 -8.18 10.85 -15.28
C LYS A 35 -7.79 11.06 -16.74
N ALA A 36 -6.92 12.01 -17.03
CA ALA A 36 -6.45 12.34 -18.38
C ALA A 36 -5.08 11.72 -18.71
N MET A 37 -4.42 11.05 -17.75
CA MET A 37 -3.26 10.23 -18.06
C MET A 37 -3.73 9.07 -18.92
N ASP A 38 -3.24 9.08 -20.14
CA ASP A 38 -3.45 8.03 -21.13
C ASP A 38 -2.84 6.72 -20.60
N LEU A 39 -3.69 5.86 -20.05
CA LEU A 39 -3.34 4.53 -19.53
C LEU A 39 -3.03 3.54 -20.65
N SER A 40 -3.07 3.98 -21.92
CA SER A 40 -2.89 3.12 -23.10
C SER A 40 -1.49 2.52 -23.25
N GLY A 41 -0.53 2.94 -22.42
CA GLY A 41 0.85 2.40 -22.42
C GLY A 41 1.14 1.43 -21.26
N LEU A 42 0.23 1.28 -20.33
CA LEU A 42 0.30 0.30 -19.25
C LEU A 42 -0.67 -0.83 -19.57
N ASP A 43 -0.10 -1.93 -20.03
CA ASP A 43 -0.86 -3.16 -20.28
C ASP A 43 -1.38 -3.64 -18.91
N SER A 44 -2.65 -3.28 -18.58
CA SER A 44 -3.28 -3.66 -17.32
C SER A 44 -3.37 -5.17 -17.12
N ASP A 45 -3.22 -5.94 -18.22
CA ASP A 45 -3.16 -7.40 -18.18
C ASP A 45 -1.83 -7.93 -17.64
N LYS A 46 -0.82 -7.06 -17.48
CA LYS A 46 0.52 -7.39 -16.99
C LYS A 46 0.79 -6.97 -15.54
N MET A 47 -0.18 -6.37 -14.86
CA MET A 47 -0.07 -6.01 -13.45
C MET A 47 -0.99 -6.89 -12.62
N GLY A 48 -0.47 -7.43 -11.52
CA GLY A 48 -1.30 -8.11 -10.53
C GLY A 48 -2.31 -7.14 -9.92
N ILE A 49 -3.49 -7.64 -9.59
CA ILE A 49 -4.47 -6.87 -8.79
C ILE A 49 -4.05 -7.03 -7.33
N ALA A 50 -3.77 -5.90 -6.67
CA ALA A 50 -3.39 -5.94 -5.28
C ALA A 50 -4.58 -6.32 -4.38
N ALA A 51 -4.31 -7.06 -3.31
CA ALA A 51 -5.31 -7.47 -2.31
C ALA A 51 -5.75 -6.31 -1.39
N THR A 52 -5.79 -5.08 -1.93
CA THR A 52 -6.22 -3.89 -1.19
C THR A 52 -7.72 -3.86 -0.89
N ASP A 53 -8.51 -4.71 -1.56
CA ASP A 53 -9.96 -4.84 -1.42
C ASP A 53 -10.38 -5.85 -0.33
N ILE A 54 -9.44 -6.55 0.32
CA ILE A 54 -9.75 -7.42 1.44
C ILE A 54 -10.41 -6.60 2.55
N THR A 55 -11.64 -7.00 2.90
CA THR A 55 -12.37 -6.42 4.02
C THR A 55 -12.12 -7.26 5.27
N GLU A 56 -11.49 -6.65 6.27
CA GLU A 56 -11.27 -7.30 7.57
C GLU A 56 -12.60 -7.42 8.32
N ASP A 57 -13.00 -8.64 8.61
CA ASP A 57 -14.17 -8.93 9.45
C ASP A 57 -13.75 -9.79 10.66
N SER A 58 -13.20 -9.13 11.67
CA SER A 58 -12.75 -9.80 12.90
C SER A 58 -13.89 -10.47 13.71
N SER A 59 -15.17 -10.24 13.34
CA SER A 59 -16.28 -10.96 13.97
C SER A 59 -16.29 -12.45 13.62
N LYS A 60 -15.55 -12.84 12.59
CA LYS A 60 -15.39 -14.24 12.15
C LYS A 60 -14.23 -14.95 12.84
N ALA A 61 -13.38 -14.20 13.56
CA ALA A 61 -12.23 -14.78 14.27
C ALA A 61 -12.67 -15.72 15.38
N GLU A 62 -11.92 -16.82 15.53
CA GLU A 62 -12.04 -17.69 16.69
C GLU A 62 -11.52 -17.00 17.98
N PRO A 63 -11.90 -17.50 19.17
CA PRO A 63 -11.44 -16.90 20.43
C PRO A 63 -9.90 -16.87 20.53
N GLY A 64 -9.32 -15.67 20.62
CA GLY A 64 -7.88 -15.44 20.70
C GLY A 64 -7.17 -15.25 19.35
N GLU A 65 -7.81 -15.57 18.25
CA GLU A 65 -7.26 -15.44 16.90
C GLU A 65 -7.06 -13.97 16.50
N ALA A 66 -8.05 -13.12 16.75
CA ALA A 66 -7.92 -11.70 16.50
C ALA A 66 -6.76 -11.06 17.27
N ASP A 67 -6.52 -11.48 18.52
CA ASP A 67 -5.37 -11.01 19.31
C ASP A 67 -4.03 -11.51 18.74
N ALA A 68 -4.00 -12.72 18.20
CA ALA A 68 -2.81 -13.27 17.55
C ALA A 68 -2.51 -12.54 16.23
N VAL A 69 -3.53 -12.28 15.40
CA VAL A 69 -3.44 -11.49 14.17
C VAL A 69 -2.91 -10.09 14.47
N ALA A 70 -3.46 -9.38 15.46
CA ALA A 70 -3.01 -8.05 15.85
C ALA A 70 -1.53 -8.02 16.32
N LYS A 71 -1.04 -9.10 16.93
CA LYS A 71 0.39 -9.23 17.29
C LYS A 71 1.27 -9.38 16.06
N VAL A 72 0.89 -10.24 15.11
CA VAL A 72 1.62 -10.43 13.85
C VAL A 72 1.68 -9.10 13.11
N GLU A 73 0.55 -8.42 12.96
CA GLU A 73 0.45 -7.11 12.34
C GLU A 73 1.42 -6.10 12.98
N THR A 74 1.37 -5.97 14.31
CA THR A 74 2.24 -5.04 15.04
C THR A 74 3.72 -5.33 14.79
N VAL A 75 4.14 -6.60 14.84
CA VAL A 75 5.54 -6.99 14.67
C VAL A 75 6.00 -6.74 13.24
N MET A 76 5.20 -7.11 12.25
CA MET A 76 5.54 -6.94 10.85
C MET A 76 5.58 -5.46 10.44
N LEU A 77 4.60 -4.65 10.83
CA LEU A 77 4.59 -3.23 10.52
C LEU A 77 5.79 -2.51 11.15
N ASN A 78 6.18 -2.85 12.38
CA ASN A 78 7.39 -2.31 12.99
C ASN A 78 8.68 -2.72 12.23
N SER A 79 8.74 -3.95 11.69
CA SER A 79 9.88 -4.41 10.90
C SER A 79 10.01 -3.64 9.59
N VAL A 80 8.89 -3.34 8.93
CA VAL A 80 8.85 -2.59 7.67
C VAL A 80 9.12 -1.09 7.89
N ASP A 81 8.54 -0.49 8.94
CA ASP A 81 8.76 0.92 9.30
C ASP A 81 10.23 1.20 9.61
N ALA A 82 10.93 0.25 10.24
CA ALA A 82 12.38 0.32 10.48
C ALA A 82 13.22 0.38 9.18
N ARG A 83 12.62 0.11 8.02
CA ARG A 83 13.24 0.17 6.69
C ARG A 83 12.81 1.40 5.89
N ASP A 84 12.15 2.40 6.51
CA ASP A 84 11.63 3.63 5.90
C ASP A 84 10.62 3.36 4.75
N MET A 85 9.80 2.30 4.87
CA MET A 85 8.79 1.95 3.87
C MET A 85 7.39 2.10 4.46
N THR A 86 6.43 2.44 3.61
CA THR A 86 5.01 2.45 3.97
C THR A 86 4.41 1.08 3.75
N ALA A 87 3.75 0.55 4.78
CA ALA A 87 3.08 -0.74 4.67
C ALA A 87 1.74 -0.75 5.39
N SER A 88 0.89 -1.68 4.98
CA SER A 88 -0.33 -2.07 5.69
C SER A 88 -0.51 -3.57 5.64
N ILE A 89 -1.19 -4.13 6.63
CA ILE A 89 -1.56 -5.55 6.63
C ILE A 89 -3.07 -5.66 6.57
N ARG A 90 -3.55 -6.66 5.85
CA ARG A 90 -4.94 -7.05 5.77
C ARG A 90 -5.09 -8.49 6.21
N ALA A 91 -6.06 -8.77 7.07
CA ALA A 91 -6.38 -10.10 7.54
C ALA A 91 -7.69 -10.58 6.90
N ASP A 92 -7.61 -11.68 6.18
CA ASP A 92 -8.73 -12.37 5.56
C ASP A 92 -9.09 -13.59 6.43
N TYR A 93 -10.05 -13.40 7.34
CA TYR A 93 -10.49 -14.45 8.26
C TYR A 93 -11.29 -15.55 7.58
N ASP A 94 -11.82 -15.30 6.37
CA ASP A 94 -12.54 -16.35 5.61
C ASP A 94 -11.59 -17.37 5.00
N ASN A 95 -10.38 -16.93 4.65
CA ASN A 95 -9.37 -17.75 4.00
C ASN A 95 -8.15 -18.01 4.87
N ASN A 96 -8.15 -17.59 6.14
CA ASN A 96 -7.02 -17.68 7.07
C ASN A 96 -5.72 -17.16 6.46
N ARG A 97 -5.77 -15.93 5.96
CA ARG A 97 -4.67 -15.32 5.20
C ARG A 97 -4.38 -13.92 5.70
N MET A 98 -3.11 -13.59 5.88
CA MET A 98 -2.65 -12.20 6.07
C MET A 98 -1.90 -11.74 4.81
N VAL A 99 -2.16 -10.51 4.39
CA VAL A 99 -1.49 -9.91 3.23
C VAL A 99 -0.79 -8.63 3.66
N LEU A 100 0.53 -8.61 3.55
CA LEU A 100 1.36 -7.42 3.75
C LEU A 100 1.47 -6.67 2.43
N LEU A 101 0.94 -5.46 2.40
CA LEU A 101 1.00 -4.54 1.27
C LEU A 101 2.14 -3.54 1.51
N ILE A 102 3.16 -3.54 0.67
CA ILE A 102 4.32 -2.64 0.78
C ILE A 102 4.29 -1.63 -0.35
N LEU A 103 4.32 -0.35 0.01
CA LEU A 103 4.50 0.75 -0.91
C LEU A 103 5.88 1.37 -0.67
N SER A 104 6.74 1.30 -1.68
CA SER A 104 8.09 1.86 -1.63
C SER A 104 8.34 2.71 -2.89
N ASP A 105 8.94 3.87 -2.70
CA ASP A 105 9.26 4.78 -3.81
C ASP A 105 10.19 4.13 -4.84
N GLY A 106 9.92 4.37 -6.11
CA GLY A 106 10.77 3.92 -7.22
C GLY A 106 10.55 2.47 -7.65
N THR A 107 9.55 1.76 -7.11
CA THR A 107 9.27 0.36 -7.50
C THR A 107 8.90 0.24 -8.97
N GLU A 108 8.07 1.15 -9.51
CA GLU A 108 7.73 1.16 -10.93
C GLU A 108 8.96 1.45 -11.80
N ALA A 109 9.79 2.41 -11.40
CA ALA A 109 11.03 2.73 -12.13
C ALA A 109 11.99 1.55 -12.15
N ALA A 110 12.15 0.84 -11.03
CA ALA A 110 12.97 -0.36 -10.93
C ALA A 110 12.43 -1.51 -11.83
N ALA A 111 11.11 -1.68 -11.89
CA ALA A 111 10.50 -2.68 -12.76
C ALA A 111 10.73 -2.41 -14.25
N LYS A 112 10.80 -1.14 -14.66
CA LYS A 112 10.98 -0.71 -16.06
C LYS A 112 12.45 -0.49 -16.45
N ALA A 113 13.40 -0.49 -15.50
CA ALA A 113 14.80 -0.24 -15.77
C ALA A 113 15.42 -1.38 -16.60
N ASP A 114 16.32 -1.05 -17.53
CA ASP A 114 17.08 -2.06 -18.30
C ASP A 114 17.99 -2.89 -17.39
N ASP A 115 18.63 -2.23 -16.39
CA ASP A 115 19.46 -2.91 -15.41
C ASP A 115 18.58 -3.62 -14.35
N PRO A 116 18.75 -4.95 -14.17
CA PRO A 116 17.97 -5.70 -13.19
C PRO A 116 18.41 -5.46 -11.73
N ALA A 117 19.49 -4.75 -11.47
CA ALA A 117 20.08 -4.65 -10.13
C ALA A 117 19.12 -4.07 -9.09
N GLU A 118 18.39 -2.98 -9.43
CA GLU A 118 17.42 -2.36 -8.52
C GLU A 118 16.19 -3.24 -8.35
N TRP A 119 15.73 -3.88 -9.42
CA TRP A 119 14.63 -4.82 -9.35
C TRP A 119 14.93 -6.04 -8.47
N ASN A 120 16.15 -6.56 -8.55
CA ASN A 120 16.56 -7.68 -7.70
C ASN A 120 16.51 -7.33 -6.20
N LYS A 121 16.77 -6.07 -5.83
CA LYS A 121 16.62 -5.60 -4.44
C LYS A 121 15.15 -5.60 -4.01
N VAL A 122 14.24 -5.26 -4.91
CA VAL A 122 12.79 -5.29 -4.65
C VAL A 122 12.32 -6.74 -4.46
N ILE A 123 12.82 -7.67 -5.27
CA ILE A 123 12.56 -9.11 -5.10
C ILE A 123 13.08 -9.61 -3.76
N GLU A 124 14.33 -9.30 -3.40
CA GLU A 124 14.96 -9.70 -2.13
C GLU A 124 14.19 -9.14 -0.91
N LEU A 125 13.65 -7.92 -1.03
CA LEU A 125 12.79 -7.35 -0.02
C LEU A 125 11.52 -8.18 0.19
N GLY A 126 10.82 -8.52 -0.91
CA GLY A 126 9.59 -9.32 -0.85
C GLY A 126 9.84 -10.71 -0.26
N ASP A 127 10.90 -11.37 -0.70
CA ASP A 127 11.33 -12.68 -0.19
C ASP A 127 11.62 -12.63 1.32
N THR A 128 12.37 -11.61 1.76
CA THR A 128 12.70 -11.40 3.17
C THR A 128 11.45 -11.18 4.01
N CYS A 129 10.53 -10.31 3.57
CA CYS A 129 9.30 -10.02 4.29
C CYS A 129 8.37 -11.24 4.35
N SER A 130 8.31 -12.03 3.28
CA SER A 130 7.54 -13.28 3.25
C SER A 130 8.07 -14.28 4.27
N ALA A 131 9.37 -14.56 4.26
CA ALA A 131 10.00 -15.46 5.21
C ALA A 131 9.85 -15.00 6.69
N GLU A 132 10.01 -13.69 6.96
CA GLU A 132 9.77 -13.12 8.28
C GLU A 132 8.31 -13.30 8.72
N GLY A 133 7.34 -13.00 7.83
CA GLY A 133 5.92 -13.11 8.10
C GLY A 133 5.50 -14.53 8.47
N GLU A 134 5.90 -15.52 7.69
CA GLU A 134 5.64 -16.94 7.97
C GLU A 134 6.23 -17.38 9.31
N GLN A 135 7.47 -16.93 9.62
CA GLN A 135 8.09 -17.26 10.90
C GLN A 135 7.31 -16.67 12.08
N ILE A 136 6.78 -15.45 11.94
CA ILE A 136 6.01 -14.79 12.98
C ILE A 136 4.64 -15.44 13.12
N LEU A 137 3.96 -15.79 12.03
CA LEU A 137 2.71 -16.55 12.04
C LEU A 137 2.86 -17.86 12.83
N SER A 138 3.86 -18.64 12.48
CA SER A 138 4.16 -19.93 13.13
C SER A 138 4.37 -19.79 14.65
N ARG A 139 4.97 -18.69 15.10
CA ARG A 139 5.21 -18.42 16.55
C ARG A 139 4.01 -17.83 17.27
N SER A 140 3.03 -17.33 16.54
CA SER A 140 1.85 -16.64 17.09
C SER A 140 0.67 -17.56 17.34
N GLY A 141 0.79 -18.86 16.99
CA GLY A 141 -0.29 -19.85 17.18
C GLY A 141 -1.39 -19.73 16.13
N LEU A 142 -1.10 -19.14 14.98
CA LEU A 142 -2.00 -19.05 13.81
C LEU A 142 -1.73 -20.22 12.87
N GLU A 143 -1.98 -21.44 13.37
CA GLU A 143 -1.80 -22.66 12.59
C GLU A 143 -2.83 -22.71 11.44
N GLY A 144 -2.35 -22.92 10.21
CA GLY A 144 -3.21 -22.97 9.02
C GLY A 144 -3.49 -21.62 8.37
N TRP A 145 -2.88 -20.55 8.88
CA TRP A 145 -2.85 -19.27 8.21
C TRP A 145 -1.66 -19.18 7.23
N SER A 146 -1.84 -18.47 6.12
CA SER A 146 -0.77 -18.09 5.19
C SER A 146 -0.38 -16.62 5.35
N PHE A 147 0.84 -16.28 4.94
CA PHE A 147 1.33 -14.91 4.94
C PHE A 147 1.83 -14.54 3.54
N ASP A 148 1.07 -13.70 2.89
CA ASP A 148 1.37 -13.20 1.55
C ASP A 148 2.01 -11.81 1.64
N VAL A 149 2.84 -11.48 0.66
CA VAL A 149 3.46 -10.16 0.52
C VAL A 149 3.21 -9.64 -0.88
N GLU A 150 2.71 -8.41 -0.97
CA GLU A 150 2.55 -7.71 -2.24
C GLU A 150 3.33 -6.42 -2.23
N ILE A 151 4.21 -6.25 -3.21
CA ILE A 151 4.90 -4.98 -3.45
C ILE A 151 4.14 -4.22 -4.50
N LEU A 152 3.65 -3.05 -4.09
CA LEU A 152 2.75 -2.24 -4.88
C LEU A 152 3.52 -1.33 -5.84
N ASN A 153 2.88 -0.98 -6.93
CA ASN A 153 3.32 0.08 -7.81
C ASN A 153 3.18 1.43 -7.09
N ASP A 154 4.26 2.18 -6.96
CA ASP A 154 4.28 3.49 -6.29
C ASP A 154 3.45 4.55 -7.02
N THR A 155 3.27 4.43 -8.32
CA THR A 155 2.41 5.32 -9.13
C THR A 155 0.95 4.87 -9.12
N TYR A 156 0.69 3.56 -9.11
CA TYR A 156 -0.64 2.94 -9.16
C TYR A 156 -0.80 1.89 -8.05
N PRO A 157 -1.05 2.29 -6.78
CA PRO A 157 -1.03 1.39 -5.63
C PRO A 157 -2.08 0.27 -5.64
N GLN A 158 -3.08 0.36 -6.51
CA GLN A 158 -4.05 -0.73 -6.74
C GLN A 158 -3.46 -1.91 -7.51
N ASN A 159 -2.24 -1.79 -8.04
CA ASN A 159 -1.57 -2.82 -8.80
C ASN A 159 -0.36 -3.34 -8.02
N ALA A 160 -0.25 -4.65 -7.89
CA ALA A 160 0.95 -5.30 -7.39
C ALA A 160 1.96 -5.47 -8.52
N LEU A 161 3.22 -5.21 -8.24
CA LEU A 161 4.35 -5.49 -9.15
C LEU A 161 5.03 -6.82 -8.81
N LEU A 162 4.98 -7.23 -7.55
CA LEU A 162 5.40 -8.55 -7.07
C LEU A 162 4.37 -9.09 -6.09
N THR A 163 4.17 -10.40 -6.13
CA THR A 163 3.38 -11.13 -5.13
C THR A 163 4.16 -12.35 -4.68
N PHE A 164 4.24 -12.53 -3.37
CA PHE A 164 4.76 -13.73 -2.74
C PHE A 164 3.62 -14.40 -1.99
N ALA A 165 3.47 -15.69 -2.19
CA ALA A 165 2.52 -16.53 -1.47
C ALA A 165 3.21 -17.84 -1.09
N ASP A 166 3.01 -18.31 0.13
CA ASP A 166 3.65 -19.52 0.65
C ASP A 166 5.20 -19.52 0.50
N GLY A 167 5.83 -18.34 0.66
CA GLY A 167 7.28 -18.16 0.54
C GLY A 167 7.80 -18.17 -0.90
N GLU A 168 6.96 -18.25 -1.91
CA GLU A 168 7.36 -18.27 -3.31
C GLU A 168 6.86 -17.02 -4.05
N CYS A 169 7.68 -16.47 -4.97
CA CYS A 169 7.26 -15.39 -5.85
C CYS A 169 6.29 -15.92 -6.90
N THR A 170 5.00 -15.66 -6.72
CA THR A 170 3.92 -16.16 -7.59
C THR A 170 3.59 -15.21 -8.75
N TYR A 171 3.91 -13.92 -8.59
CA TYR A 171 3.77 -12.93 -9.64
C TYR A 171 4.97 -11.97 -9.67
N ASN A 172 5.46 -11.68 -10.89
CA ASN A 172 6.56 -10.75 -11.12
C ASN A 172 6.30 -9.98 -12.43
N ALA A 173 5.98 -8.69 -12.32
CA ALA A 173 5.63 -7.84 -13.45
C ALA A 173 6.72 -7.75 -14.53
N ARG A 174 8.01 -7.92 -14.16
CA ARG A 174 9.14 -7.86 -15.10
C ARG A 174 9.30 -9.12 -15.96
N ILE A 175 8.84 -10.27 -15.48
CA ILE A 175 8.96 -11.56 -16.18
C ILE A 175 7.72 -11.84 -17.06
N ALA A 176 6.64 -11.10 -16.83
CA ALA A 176 5.37 -11.27 -17.55
C ALA A 176 5.39 -10.69 -19.00
N GLU A 177 6.58 -10.43 -19.58
CA GLU A 177 6.75 -10.01 -20.97
C GLU A 177 6.76 -11.18 -21.97
#